data_4ccbe2b79288bef3e02c8de07114d73b
#
_entry.id   4ccbe2b79288bef3e02c8de07114d73b
#
_cell.length_a   1.000
_cell.length_b   1.000
_cell.length_c   1.000
_cell.angle_alpha   90.00
_cell.angle_beta   90.00
_cell.angle_gamma   90.00
#
_symmetry.space_group_name_H-M   'P 1'
#
loop_
_entity.id
_entity.type
_entity.pdbx_description
1 polymer ?
#
loop_
_entity_poly.entity_id
_entity_poly.type
_entity_poly.pdbx_seq_one_letter_code
_entity_poly.pdbx_strand_id
1 'polypeptide(L)'
;RTILVIAEAHNYLGQKNMFLQRIIREGRSKGIVVFFASQSPNDYQQKFFNFQELLEFAFIFQCDGVAGASVQDILGCNAKTARDLQTEIARLEPWQVIARSEEKTEEFVKFTAEAFYKTYS
;
A
#
# COMPACT_ATOMS: atom_id res chain seq x y z
N ARG A 1 -15.65 -14.96 -7.42
CA ARG A 1 -14.45 -14.17 -7.11
C ARG A 1 -14.14 -14.28 -5.63
N THR A 2 -12.90 -14.54 -5.29
CA THR A 2 -12.44 -14.69 -3.91
C THR A 2 -11.63 -13.45 -3.50
N ILE A 3 -11.88 -12.96 -2.28
CA ILE A 3 -11.11 -11.85 -1.70
C ILE A 3 -10.31 -12.40 -0.53
N LEU A 4 -9.00 -12.27 -0.59
CA LEU A 4 -8.09 -12.64 0.50
C LEU A 4 -7.60 -11.37 1.18
N VAL A 5 -7.86 -11.23 2.47
CA VAL A 5 -7.40 -10.09 3.27
C VAL A 5 -6.30 -10.55 4.22
N ILE A 6 -5.13 -9.93 4.13
CA ILE A 6 -4.00 -10.21 5.00
C ILE A 6 -3.77 -8.98 5.86
N ALA A 7 -4.34 -9.01 7.06
CA ALA A 7 -4.13 -7.97 8.07
C ALA A 7 -2.79 -8.20 8.77
N GLU A 8 -2.16 -7.12 9.21
CA GLU A 8 -0.82 -7.18 9.83
C GLU A 8 0.17 -7.92 8.94
N ALA A 9 0.24 -7.50 7.69
CA ALA A 9 1.01 -8.18 6.64
C ALA A 9 2.49 -8.36 6.98
N HIS A 10 3.06 -7.51 7.86
CA HIS A 10 4.45 -7.62 8.29
C HIS A 10 4.79 -8.98 8.90
N ASN A 11 3.80 -9.68 9.46
CA ASN A 11 4.01 -11.02 10.03
C ASN A 11 4.27 -12.09 8.96
N TYR A 12 3.90 -11.83 7.72
CA TYR A 12 3.99 -12.80 6.62
C TYR A 12 5.00 -12.42 5.56
N LEU A 13 5.23 -11.13 5.35
CA LEU A 13 6.04 -10.64 4.23
C LEU A 13 7.54 -10.79 4.46
N GLY A 14 7.99 -10.85 5.71
CA GLY A 14 9.40 -11.02 6.05
C GLY A 14 9.95 -12.42 5.82
N GLN A 15 9.11 -13.35 5.42
CA GLN A 15 9.48 -14.74 5.20
C GLN A 15 9.30 -15.14 3.75
N LYS A 16 10.15 -16.04 3.27
CA LYS A 16 9.97 -16.62 1.95
C LYS A 16 8.76 -17.56 1.98
N ASN A 17 7.66 -17.10 1.47
CA ASN A 17 6.42 -17.86 1.40
C ASN A 17 6.03 -18.06 -0.08
N MET A 18 6.40 -19.20 -0.63
CA MET A 18 6.15 -19.50 -2.04
C MET A 18 4.66 -19.59 -2.37
N PHE A 19 3.86 -20.04 -1.43
CA PHE A 19 2.41 -20.13 -1.62
C PHE A 19 1.80 -18.72 -1.74
N LEU A 20 2.19 -17.82 -0.86
CA LEU A 20 1.71 -16.43 -0.90
C LEU A 20 2.18 -15.70 -2.17
N GLN A 21 3.44 -15.89 -2.55
CA GLN A 21 3.98 -15.33 -3.80
C GLN A 21 3.16 -15.81 -5.01
N ARG A 22 2.84 -17.09 -5.03
CA ARG A 22 2.06 -17.68 -6.11
C ARG A 22 0.64 -17.13 -6.17
N ILE A 23 -0.01 -17.00 -5.01
CA ILE A 23 -1.35 -16.40 -4.94
C ILE A 23 -1.34 -14.97 -5.48
N ILE A 24 -0.36 -14.17 -5.09
CA ILE A 24 -0.26 -12.79 -5.53
C ILE A 24 -0.05 -12.71 -7.05
N ARG A 25 0.85 -13.53 -7.59
CA ARG A 25 1.17 -13.50 -9.03
C ARG A 25 0.08 -14.06 -9.91
N GLU A 26 -0.54 -15.15 -9.49
CA GLU A 26 -1.51 -15.89 -10.30
C GLU A 26 -2.96 -15.58 -9.94
N GLY A 27 -3.20 -14.96 -8.80
CA GLY A 27 -4.55 -14.78 -8.27
C GLY A 27 -5.49 -14.03 -9.21
N ARG A 28 -4.98 -13.02 -9.91
CA ARG A 28 -5.79 -12.23 -10.83
C ARG A 28 -6.44 -13.09 -11.90
N SER A 29 -5.67 -13.99 -12.52
CA SER A 29 -6.19 -14.88 -13.54
C SER A 29 -7.16 -15.91 -12.99
N LYS A 30 -7.09 -16.19 -11.68
CA LYS A 30 -7.96 -17.16 -10.99
C LYS A 30 -9.12 -16.48 -10.23
N GLY A 31 -9.30 -15.18 -10.40
CA GLY A 31 -10.36 -14.45 -9.74
C GLY A 31 -10.13 -14.20 -8.25
N ILE A 32 -8.87 -14.18 -7.81
CA ILE A 32 -8.49 -13.89 -6.42
C ILE A 32 -7.98 -12.45 -6.34
N VAL A 33 -8.55 -11.67 -5.44
CA VAL A 33 -8.10 -10.31 -5.13
C VAL A 33 -7.46 -10.34 -3.75
N VAL A 34 -6.24 -9.81 -3.64
CA VAL A 34 -5.50 -9.81 -2.38
C VAL A 34 -5.39 -8.38 -1.84
N PHE A 35 -5.80 -8.19 -0.58
CA PHE A 35 -5.63 -6.94 0.14
C PHE A 35 -4.63 -7.12 1.26
N PHE A 36 -3.65 -6.23 1.33
CA PHE A 36 -2.70 -6.18 2.44
C PHE A 36 -2.98 -4.95 3.29
N ALA A 37 -2.91 -5.11 4.60
CA ALA A 37 -3.00 -4.01 5.54
C ALA A 37 -1.89 -4.13 6.58
N SER A 38 -1.22 -3.02 6.87
CA SER A 38 -0.21 -2.97 7.92
C SER A 38 -0.12 -1.56 8.51
N GLN A 39 0.65 -1.42 9.59
CA GLN A 39 0.75 -0.16 10.32
C GLN A 39 1.73 0.81 9.69
N SER A 40 2.65 0.35 8.85
CA SER A 40 3.67 1.20 8.24
C SER A 40 3.97 0.80 6.80
N PRO A 41 4.14 1.77 5.90
CA PRO A 41 4.64 1.49 4.54
C PRO A 41 5.98 0.77 4.52
N ASN A 42 6.81 0.93 5.56
CA ASN A 42 8.10 0.26 5.65
C ASN A 42 7.98 -1.27 5.69
N ASP A 43 6.84 -1.80 6.11
CA ASP A 43 6.59 -3.24 6.15
C ASP A 43 6.57 -3.87 4.75
N TYR A 44 6.38 -3.07 3.72
CA TYR A 44 6.35 -3.53 2.33
C TYR A 44 7.72 -3.49 1.64
N GLN A 45 8.77 -3.09 2.33
CA GLN A 45 10.14 -3.21 1.85
C GLN A 45 10.67 -4.60 2.19
N GLN A 46 10.39 -5.57 1.32
CA GLN A 46 10.70 -6.96 1.61
C GLN A 46 11.58 -7.58 0.52
N LYS A 47 12.49 -8.43 0.96
CA LYS A 47 13.45 -9.12 0.08
C LYS A 47 12.75 -10.05 -0.92
N PHE A 48 11.65 -10.66 -0.52
CA PHE A 48 11.00 -11.71 -1.30
C PHE A 48 9.83 -11.22 -2.17
N PHE A 49 9.48 -9.95 -2.05
CA PHE A 49 8.34 -9.37 -2.76
C PHE A 49 8.72 -8.03 -3.38
N ASN A 50 8.42 -7.86 -4.64
CA ASN A 50 8.56 -6.56 -5.31
C ASN A 50 7.19 -5.91 -5.42
N PHE A 51 6.84 -5.11 -4.42
CA PHE A 51 5.53 -4.45 -4.36
C PHE A 51 5.37 -3.34 -5.39
N GLN A 52 6.46 -2.78 -5.91
CA GLN A 52 6.36 -1.80 -6.98
C GLN A 52 5.69 -2.39 -8.23
N GLU A 53 5.96 -3.65 -8.51
CA GLU A 53 5.35 -4.37 -9.62
C GLU A 53 4.02 -5.04 -9.27
N LEU A 54 3.89 -5.52 -8.04
CA LEU A 54 2.75 -6.35 -7.64
C LEU A 54 1.50 -5.55 -7.27
N LEU A 55 1.67 -4.34 -6.74
CA LEU A 55 0.54 -3.54 -6.29
C LEU A 55 -0.10 -2.76 -7.44
N GLU A 56 -1.41 -2.85 -7.56
CA GLU A 56 -2.19 -2.05 -8.50
C GLU A 56 -2.71 -0.77 -7.84
N PHE A 57 -3.14 -0.90 -6.59
CA PHE A 57 -3.68 0.20 -5.81
C PHE A 57 -2.97 0.28 -4.46
N ALA A 58 -2.82 1.47 -3.94
CA ALA A 58 -2.28 1.69 -2.60
C ALA A 58 -2.95 2.89 -1.95
N PHE A 59 -3.18 2.77 -0.65
CA PHE A 59 -3.76 3.83 0.19
C PHE A 59 -2.86 4.03 1.39
N ILE A 60 -2.36 5.24 1.59
CA ILE A 60 -1.48 5.56 2.71
C ILE A 60 -2.16 6.61 3.58
N PHE A 61 -2.35 6.26 4.85
CA PHE A 61 -2.83 7.16 5.88
C PHE A 61 -1.63 7.82 6.58
N GLN A 62 -1.91 8.74 7.51
CA GLN A 62 -0.86 9.40 8.27
C GLN A 62 0.07 8.37 8.93
N CYS A 63 1.38 8.56 8.77
CA CYS A 63 2.38 7.69 9.35
C CYS A 63 3.69 8.46 9.50
N ASP A 64 4.34 8.32 10.65
CA ASP A 64 5.65 8.89 10.90
C ASP A 64 6.76 7.89 10.57
N GLY A 65 7.93 8.41 10.25
CA GLY A 65 9.12 7.57 10.04
C GLY A 65 9.09 6.72 8.77
N VAL A 66 8.34 7.12 7.76
CA VAL A 66 8.28 6.40 6.48
C VAL A 66 9.55 6.65 5.68
N ALA A 67 10.22 5.57 5.26
CA ALA A 67 11.41 5.66 4.43
C ALA A 67 11.04 6.04 2.98
N GLY A 68 11.89 6.83 2.32
CA GLY A 68 11.67 7.21 0.92
C GLY A 68 11.59 6.02 -0.01
N ALA A 69 12.40 5.00 0.21
CA ALA A 69 12.37 3.78 -0.58
C ALA A 69 11.03 3.03 -0.45
N SER A 70 10.42 3.06 0.74
CA SER A 70 9.10 2.46 0.96
C SER A 70 8.02 3.19 0.16
N VAL A 71 8.09 4.53 0.12
CA VAL A 71 7.16 5.33 -0.67
C VAL A 71 7.31 5.02 -2.16
N GLN A 72 8.55 4.90 -2.65
CA GLN A 72 8.81 4.54 -4.04
C GLN A 72 8.21 3.17 -4.39
N ASP A 73 8.38 2.19 -3.52
CA ASP A 73 7.90 0.83 -3.76
C ASP A 73 6.36 0.76 -3.77
N ILE A 74 5.73 1.44 -2.84
CA ILE A 74 4.26 1.37 -2.71
C ILE A 74 3.57 2.26 -3.75
N LEU A 75 4.05 3.49 -3.95
CA LEU A 75 3.40 4.44 -4.85
C LEU A 75 3.96 4.43 -6.27
N GLY A 76 5.09 3.75 -6.50
CA GLY A 76 5.67 3.65 -7.83
C GLY A 76 6.20 4.97 -8.37
N CYS A 77 6.71 5.86 -7.50
CA CYS A 77 7.20 7.17 -7.88
C CYS A 77 8.74 7.23 -7.89
N ASN A 78 9.28 8.36 -8.40
CA ASN A 78 10.71 8.59 -8.37
C ASN A 78 11.17 9.08 -6.98
N ALA A 79 12.50 9.15 -6.77
CA ALA A 79 13.07 9.52 -5.47
C ALA A 79 12.71 10.95 -5.03
N LYS A 80 12.60 11.88 -5.97
CA LYS A 80 12.24 13.27 -5.67
C LYS A 80 10.80 13.36 -5.16
N THR A 81 9.88 12.74 -5.89
CA THR A 81 8.46 12.69 -5.51
C THR A 81 8.29 11.97 -4.18
N ALA A 82 9.04 10.89 -3.96
CA ALA A 82 8.99 10.15 -2.70
C ALA A 82 9.38 11.02 -1.51
N ARG A 83 10.40 11.86 -1.64
CA ARG A 83 10.81 12.78 -0.57
C ARG A 83 9.72 13.80 -0.25
N ASP A 84 9.10 14.35 -1.27
CA ASP A 84 7.99 15.30 -1.07
C ASP A 84 6.80 14.60 -0.38
N LEU A 85 6.49 13.39 -0.79
CA LEU A 85 5.39 12.61 -0.22
C LEU A 85 5.69 12.15 1.21
N GLN A 86 6.94 11.87 1.58
CA GLN A 86 7.29 11.56 2.98
C GLN A 86 6.84 12.66 3.92
N THR A 87 7.13 13.91 3.57
CA THR A 87 6.72 15.07 4.36
C THR A 87 5.20 15.19 4.41
N GLU A 88 4.55 14.99 3.29
CA GLU A 88 3.11 15.09 3.17
C GLU A 88 2.40 13.98 3.97
N ILE A 89 2.91 12.75 3.92
CA ILE A 89 2.36 11.62 4.69
C ILE A 89 2.42 11.89 6.19
N ALA A 90 3.54 12.41 6.68
CA ALA A 90 3.70 12.73 8.11
C ALA A 90 2.74 13.82 8.58
N ARG A 91 2.29 14.68 7.68
CA ARG A 91 1.40 15.80 7.99
C ARG A 91 -0.07 15.55 7.68
N LEU A 92 -0.43 14.36 7.20
CA LEU A 92 -1.82 14.03 6.95
C LEU A 92 -2.64 14.11 8.23
N GLU A 93 -3.83 14.67 8.11
CA GLU A 93 -4.78 14.71 9.22
C GLU A 93 -5.57 13.39 9.27
N PRO A 94 -6.28 13.14 10.40
CA PRO A 94 -7.12 11.94 10.50
C PRO A 94 -8.05 11.82 9.29
N TRP A 95 -8.13 10.60 8.74
CA TRP A 95 -8.95 10.26 7.57
C TRP A 95 -8.47 10.83 6.23
N GLN A 96 -7.40 11.61 6.22
CA GLN A 96 -6.78 11.98 4.95
C GLN A 96 -5.93 10.84 4.41
N VAL A 97 -6.01 10.61 3.11
CA VAL A 97 -5.38 9.46 2.44
C VAL A 97 -4.69 9.93 1.17
N ILE A 98 -3.50 9.40 0.93
CA ILE A 98 -2.83 9.52 -0.36
C ILE A 98 -3.01 8.18 -1.09
N ALA A 99 -3.53 8.23 -2.31
CA ALA A 99 -3.85 7.04 -3.08
C ALA A 99 -3.11 7.00 -4.40
N ARG A 100 -2.71 5.80 -4.79
CA ARG A 100 -2.21 5.48 -6.12
C ARG A 100 -3.20 4.58 -6.82
N SER A 101 -3.44 4.85 -8.11
CA SER A 101 -4.25 3.99 -8.96
C SER A 101 -3.38 3.05 -9.81
N GLU A 102 -4.03 2.14 -10.52
CA GLU A 102 -3.38 1.18 -11.42
C GLU A 102 -2.52 1.85 -12.48
N GLU A 103 -2.86 3.05 -12.92
CA GLU A 103 -2.14 3.75 -13.98
C GLU A 103 -0.73 4.20 -13.60
N LYS A 104 -0.40 4.20 -12.32
CA LYS A 104 0.94 4.54 -11.81
C LYS A 104 1.48 5.86 -12.35
N THR A 105 0.63 6.89 -12.42
CA THR A 105 1.05 8.22 -12.84
C THR A 105 1.80 8.93 -11.73
N GLU A 106 2.57 9.98 -12.07
CA GLU A 106 3.23 10.82 -11.07
C GLU A 106 2.24 11.69 -10.29
N GLU A 107 0.97 11.66 -10.66
CA GLU A 107 -0.09 12.38 -9.98
C GLU A 107 -0.79 11.45 -8.98
N PHE A 108 -0.80 11.86 -7.73
CA PHE A 108 -1.43 11.10 -6.65
C PHE A 108 -2.66 11.84 -6.15
N VAL A 109 -3.71 11.09 -5.88
CA VAL A 109 -4.95 11.64 -5.35
C VAL A 109 -4.85 11.73 -3.84
N LYS A 110 -5.07 12.93 -3.30
CA LYS A 110 -5.20 13.15 -1.86
C LYS A 110 -6.67 13.45 -1.57
N PHE A 111 -7.27 12.67 -0.69
CA PHE A 111 -8.67 12.85 -0.33
C PHE A 111 -8.89 12.56 1.15
N THR A 112 -10.07 12.96 1.65
CA THR A 112 -10.48 12.66 3.02
C THR A 112 -11.50 11.53 2.98
N ALA A 113 -11.18 10.41 3.64
CA ALA A 113 -12.10 9.30 3.77
C ALA A 113 -13.16 9.63 4.82
N GLU A 114 -14.41 9.29 4.56
CA GLU A 114 -15.47 9.51 5.52
C GLU A 114 -15.41 8.46 6.63
N ALA A 115 -15.47 8.91 7.89
CA ALA A 115 -15.48 8.00 9.02
C ALA A 115 -16.77 7.20 9.06
N PHE A 116 -16.66 5.90 9.29
CA PHE A 116 -17.79 4.98 9.32
C PHE A 116 -18.90 5.43 10.25
N TYR A 117 -18.56 5.88 11.45
CA TYR A 117 -19.56 6.28 12.43
C TYR A 117 -20.38 7.52 12.00
N LYS A 118 -19.85 8.35 11.13
CA LYS A 118 -20.56 9.51 10.60
C LYS A 118 -21.58 9.12 9.53
N THR A 119 -21.32 8.02 8.83
CA THR A 119 -22.17 7.54 7.75
C THR A 119 -23.26 6.61 8.24
N TYR A 120 -22.97 5.77 9.22
CA TYR A 120 -23.83 4.65 9.63
C TYR A 120 -24.31 4.70 11.08
N SER A 121 -24.02 5.78 11.80
CA SER A 121 -24.50 5.91 13.19
C SER A 121 -25.92 6.49 13.27
#